data_a59dd261cf02f904c25111f7f12682f2
#
_entry.id   a59dd261cf02f904c25111f7f12682f2
#
_cell.length_a   1.000
_cell.length_b   1.000
_cell.length_c   1.000
_cell.angle_alpha   90.00
_cell.angle_beta   90.00
_cell.angle_gamma   90.00
#
_symmetry.space_group_name_H-M   'P 1'
#
loop_
_entity.id
_entity.type
_entity.pdbx_description
1 polymer ?
#
loop_
_entity_poly.entity_id
_entity_poly.type
_entity_poly.pdbx_seq_one_letter_code
_entity_poly.pdbx_strand_id
1 'polypeptide(L)'
;MQNRKIYCFMTLISLGLISPISVESKVFPGDEWATKTPSELNIHQDKVDHLFDLSFDDDATQAVVLIKDGYLIGERYAEGFDKNSFGTSWSVAKSFYSSLIGISIERGEINSLDDKVSDYLEYFNDDRTEITIRDLLNMASGLQFPEHEHELMFFEQDHLAYAKN
;
A
#
# COMPACT_ATOMS: atom_id res chain seq x y z
N MET A 1 -78.78 -23.67 12.49
CA MET A 1 -77.52 -24.39 12.55
C MET A 1 -76.65 -23.88 11.37
N GLN A 2 -75.68 -23.06 11.65
CA GLN A 2 -74.90 -22.35 10.64
C GLN A 2 -73.44 -22.87 10.66
N ASN A 3 -73.06 -23.62 9.63
CA ASN A 3 -71.73 -24.19 9.50
C ASN A 3 -70.70 -23.10 9.14
N ARG A 4 -69.83 -22.76 10.08
CA ARG A 4 -68.65 -21.93 9.84
C ARG A 4 -67.51 -22.82 9.34
N LYS A 5 -67.12 -22.70 8.09
CA LYS A 5 -65.90 -23.26 7.54
C LYS A 5 -64.70 -22.44 8.01
N ILE A 6 -63.80 -23.03 8.77
CA ILE A 6 -62.52 -22.47 9.18
C ILE A 6 -61.53 -22.71 8.02
N TYR A 7 -61.08 -21.66 7.35
CA TYR A 7 -59.97 -21.76 6.40
C TYR A 7 -58.66 -21.55 7.15
N CYS A 8 -57.85 -22.63 7.23
CA CYS A 8 -56.49 -22.54 7.73
C CYS A 8 -55.56 -22.00 6.63
N PHE A 9 -55.05 -20.77 6.80
CA PHE A 9 -54.05 -20.22 5.93
C PHE A 9 -52.68 -20.73 6.37
N MET A 10 -52.07 -21.65 5.61
CA MET A 10 -50.69 -22.07 5.76
C MET A 10 -49.80 -21.02 5.10
N THR A 11 -49.14 -20.18 5.92
CA THR A 11 -48.10 -19.25 5.43
C THR A 11 -46.79 -20.05 5.25
N LEU A 12 -46.41 -20.32 4.00
CA LEU A 12 -45.09 -20.83 3.69
C LEU A 12 -44.06 -19.72 3.94
N ILE A 13 -43.29 -19.85 5.03
CA ILE A 13 -42.10 -19.05 5.25
C ILE A 13 -41.00 -19.69 4.40
N SER A 14 -40.66 -19.06 3.27
CA SER A 14 -39.46 -19.42 2.51
C SER A 14 -38.24 -18.98 3.32
N LEU A 15 -37.54 -19.93 3.97
CA LEU A 15 -36.19 -19.69 4.46
C LEU A 15 -35.28 -19.50 3.23
N GLY A 16 -34.97 -18.26 2.91
CA GLY A 16 -33.93 -17.95 1.97
C GLY A 16 -32.61 -18.49 2.52
N LEU A 17 -31.99 -19.40 1.81
CA LEU A 17 -30.64 -19.87 2.08
C LEU A 17 -29.70 -18.65 1.93
N ILE A 18 -29.34 -18.04 3.03
CA ILE A 18 -28.25 -17.07 3.06
C ILE A 18 -26.98 -17.88 2.88
N SER A 19 -26.46 -17.90 1.65
CA SER A 19 -25.14 -18.47 1.40
C SER A 19 -24.13 -17.71 2.28
N PRO A 20 -23.29 -18.40 3.04
CA PRO A 20 -22.27 -17.72 3.82
C PRO A 20 -21.37 -16.94 2.85
N ILE A 21 -21.26 -15.63 3.06
CA ILE A 21 -20.25 -14.83 2.38
C ILE A 21 -18.91 -15.39 2.88
N SER A 22 -18.23 -16.12 2.02
CA SER A 22 -16.85 -16.55 2.28
C SER A 22 -16.00 -15.29 2.34
N VAL A 23 -15.65 -14.85 3.53
CA VAL A 23 -14.60 -13.85 3.72
C VAL A 23 -13.31 -14.57 3.41
N GLU A 24 -12.83 -14.41 2.19
CA GLU A 24 -11.51 -14.91 1.80
C GLU A 24 -10.47 -14.22 2.71
N SER A 25 -9.72 -15.02 3.45
CA SER A 25 -8.69 -14.49 4.34
C SER A 25 -7.63 -13.77 3.51
N LYS A 26 -7.28 -12.54 3.91
CA LYS A 26 -6.19 -11.80 3.26
C LYS A 26 -4.90 -12.61 3.35
N VAL A 27 -4.22 -12.75 2.23
CA VAL A 27 -2.91 -13.40 2.15
C VAL A 27 -1.85 -12.32 2.27
N PHE A 28 -0.93 -12.52 3.20
CA PHE A 28 0.22 -11.65 3.41
C PHE A 28 1.50 -12.43 3.11
N PRO A 29 2.56 -11.77 2.62
CA PRO A 29 3.84 -12.43 2.42
C PRO A 29 4.41 -12.89 3.77
N GLY A 30 5.00 -14.10 3.77
CA GLY A 30 5.86 -14.62 4.83
C GLY A 30 7.32 -14.47 4.44
N ASP A 31 8.15 -15.42 4.84
CA ASP A 31 9.55 -15.49 4.42
C ASP A 31 9.69 -15.68 2.90
N GLU A 32 8.71 -16.36 2.30
CA GLU A 32 8.55 -16.49 0.85
C GLU A 32 7.14 -16.04 0.45
N TRP A 33 6.98 -15.57 -0.77
CA TRP A 33 5.69 -15.24 -1.34
C TRP A 33 4.89 -16.49 -1.66
N ALA A 34 3.64 -16.53 -1.25
CA ALA A 34 2.69 -17.50 -1.79
C ALA A 34 2.46 -17.22 -3.29
N THR A 35 2.49 -18.26 -4.11
CA THR A 35 2.36 -18.15 -5.56
C THR A 35 1.05 -18.72 -6.05
N LYS A 36 0.52 -18.17 -7.12
CA LYS A 36 -0.58 -18.73 -7.93
C LYS A 36 -0.29 -18.50 -9.39
N THR A 37 -0.85 -19.35 -10.23
CA THR A 37 -0.89 -19.08 -11.67
C THR A 37 -1.90 -17.97 -11.97
N PRO A 38 -1.72 -17.16 -13.01
CA PRO A 38 -2.70 -16.16 -13.40
C PRO A 38 -4.14 -16.74 -13.57
N SER A 39 -4.25 -17.94 -14.13
CA SER A 39 -5.54 -18.59 -14.36
C SER A 39 -6.31 -18.93 -13.07
N GLU A 40 -5.63 -19.25 -11.99
CA GLU A 40 -6.26 -19.48 -10.66
C GLU A 40 -6.89 -18.21 -10.09
N LEU A 41 -6.47 -17.03 -10.57
CA LEU A 41 -7.01 -15.73 -10.19
C LEU A 41 -7.83 -15.07 -11.32
N ASN A 42 -8.34 -15.88 -12.27
CA ASN A 42 -9.14 -15.46 -13.41
C ASN A 42 -8.43 -14.41 -14.31
N ILE A 43 -7.10 -14.49 -14.41
CA ILE A 43 -6.30 -13.67 -15.30
C ILE A 43 -5.79 -14.56 -16.43
N HIS A 44 -5.92 -14.09 -17.68
CA HIS A 44 -5.36 -14.76 -18.82
C HIS A 44 -3.84 -14.62 -18.88
N GLN A 45 -3.13 -15.70 -19.13
CA GLN A 45 -1.67 -15.71 -19.20
C GLN A 45 -1.14 -14.73 -20.26
N ASP A 46 -1.78 -14.65 -21.42
CA ASP A 46 -1.39 -13.72 -22.49
C ASP A 46 -1.39 -12.25 -22.06
N LYS A 47 -2.24 -11.88 -21.09
CA LYS A 47 -2.25 -10.52 -20.53
C LYS A 47 -1.05 -10.25 -19.64
N VAL A 48 -0.64 -11.25 -18.87
CA VAL A 48 0.56 -11.18 -18.03
C VAL A 48 1.81 -11.09 -18.91
N ASP A 49 1.87 -11.94 -19.94
CA ASP A 49 3.00 -11.95 -20.90
C ASP A 49 3.10 -10.61 -21.62
N HIS A 50 1.98 -10.07 -22.10
CA HIS A 50 1.94 -8.77 -22.75
C HIS A 50 2.34 -7.61 -21.81
N LEU A 51 1.91 -7.66 -20.54
CA LEU A 51 2.33 -6.67 -19.54
C LEU A 51 3.85 -6.69 -19.37
N PHE A 52 4.44 -7.86 -19.24
CA PHE A 52 5.89 -7.99 -19.14
C PHE A 52 6.60 -7.51 -20.40
N ASP A 53 6.10 -7.85 -21.59
CA ASP A 53 6.70 -7.40 -22.84
C ASP A 53 6.69 -5.88 -22.93
N LEU A 54 5.55 -5.23 -22.65
CA LEU A 54 5.46 -3.77 -22.61
C LEU A 54 6.39 -3.14 -21.57
N SER A 55 6.54 -3.79 -20.42
CA SER A 55 7.40 -3.25 -19.33
C SER A 55 8.87 -3.31 -19.70
N PHE A 56 9.28 -4.27 -20.49
CA PHE A 56 10.66 -4.47 -20.95
C PHE A 56 10.94 -3.89 -22.34
N ASP A 57 10.01 -3.12 -22.91
CA ASP A 57 10.30 -2.25 -24.08
C ASP A 57 11.24 -1.10 -23.69
N ASP A 58 11.35 -0.77 -22.41
CA ASP A 58 12.30 0.20 -21.87
C ASP A 58 13.53 -0.53 -21.30
N ASP A 59 14.69 -0.28 -21.87
CA ASP A 59 15.98 -0.88 -21.47
C ASP A 59 16.38 -0.54 -20.03
N ALA A 60 15.78 0.47 -19.40
CA ALA A 60 16.00 0.82 -18.00
C ALA A 60 15.24 -0.10 -17.02
N THR A 61 14.29 -0.90 -17.49
CA THR A 61 13.53 -1.82 -16.65
C THR A 61 14.39 -2.98 -16.20
N GLN A 62 14.64 -3.09 -14.89
CA GLN A 62 15.47 -4.13 -14.30
C GLN A 62 14.66 -5.33 -13.81
N ALA A 63 13.48 -5.09 -13.25
CA ALA A 63 12.61 -6.13 -12.72
C ALA A 63 11.15 -5.67 -12.75
N VAL A 64 10.26 -6.62 -12.98
CA VAL A 64 8.82 -6.44 -12.85
C VAL A 64 8.24 -7.60 -12.06
N VAL A 65 7.46 -7.29 -11.05
CA VAL A 65 6.79 -8.26 -10.17
C VAL A 65 5.30 -7.98 -10.18
N LEU A 66 4.50 -9.01 -10.40
CA LEU A 66 3.05 -8.89 -10.45
C LEU A 66 2.42 -9.66 -9.28
N ILE A 67 1.70 -8.92 -8.43
CA ILE A 67 1.04 -9.45 -7.24
C ILE A 67 -0.46 -9.23 -7.38
N LYS A 68 -1.25 -10.25 -7.07
CA LYS A 68 -2.71 -10.20 -7.07
C LYS A 68 -3.26 -10.92 -5.83
N ASP A 69 -4.08 -10.22 -5.05
CA ASP A 69 -4.73 -10.74 -3.85
C ASP A 69 -3.74 -11.37 -2.84
N GLY A 70 -2.53 -10.80 -2.76
CA GLY A 70 -1.44 -11.28 -1.89
C GLY A 70 -0.61 -12.43 -2.47
N TYR A 71 -0.89 -12.88 -3.70
CA TYR A 71 -0.12 -13.93 -4.38
C TYR A 71 0.80 -13.34 -5.45
N LEU A 72 2.02 -13.82 -5.49
CA LEU A 72 2.92 -13.60 -6.61
C LEU A 72 2.44 -14.43 -7.80
N ILE A 73 2.07 -13.77 -8.90
CA ILE A 73 1.54 -14.42 -10.10
C ILE A 73 2.46 -14.32 -11.30
N GLY A 74 3.52 -13.55 -11.21
CA GLY A 74 4.56 -13.46 -12.24
C GLY A 74 5.67 -12.52 -11.82
N GLU A 75 6.85 -12.82 -12.29
CA GLU A 75 8.03 -11.98 -12.16
C GLU A 75 8.94 -12.17 -13.38
N ARG A 76 9.59 -11.09 -13.80
CA ARG A 76 10.56 -11.10 -14.87
C ARG A 76 11.68 -10.12 -14.55
N TYR A 77 12.90 -10.50 -14.90
CA TYR A 77 14.14 -9.76 -14.66
C TYR A 77 14.88 -9.53 -15.97
N ALA A 78 15.52 -8.37 -16.09
CA ALA A 78 16.45 -8.09 -17.19
C ALA A 78 17.73 -8.95 -17.04
N GLU A 79 18.50 -9.03 -18.10
CA GLU A 79 19.79 -9.72 -18.07
C GLU A 79 20.71 -9.15 -16.98
N GLY A 80 21.25 -10.02 -16.15
CA GLY A 80 22.12 -9.65 -15.03
C GLY A 80 21.38 -9.29 -13.73
N PHE A 81 20.04 -9.36 -13.72
CA PHE A 81 19.23 -9.13 -12.53
C PHE A 81 18.46 -10.39 -12.11
N ASP A 82 18.17 -10.49 -10.82
CA ASP A 82 17.38 -11.57 -10.24
C ASP A 82 16.58 -11.05 -9.01
N LYS A 83 15.85 -11.96 -8.33
CA LYS A 83 15.07 -11.64 -7.14
C LYS A 83 15.87 -11.08 -5.95
N ASN A 84 17.20 -11.22 -5.96
CA ASN A 84 18.08 -10.74 -4.90
C ASN A 84 18.81 -9.44 -5.30
N SER A 85 18.62 -8.98 -6.53
CA SER A 85 19.23 -7.75 -7.01
C SER A 85 18.64 -6.53 -6.31
N PHE A 86 19.50 -5.59 -5.90
CA PHE A 86 19.08 -4.35 -5.29
C PHE A 86 18.82 -3.30 -6.35
N GLY A 87 17.69 -2.62 -6.24
CA GLY A 87 17.34 -1.46 -7.05
C GLY A 87 17.20 -0.19 -6.20
N THR A 88 17.41 0.96 -6.80
CA THR A 88 17.14 2.25 -6.14
C THR A 88 15.64 2.48 -6.06
N SER A 89 15.11 2.59 -4.85
CA SER A 89 13.66 2.76 -4.63
C SER A 89 13.16 4.17 -4.92
N TRP A 90 14.05 5.18 -4.93
CA TRP A 90 13.70 6.59 -5.07
C TRP A 90 12.49 6.94 -4.17
N SER A 91 11.51 7.65 -4.69
CA SER A 91 10.33 8.07 -3.92
C SER A 91 9.39 6.94 -3.50
N VAL A 92 9.53 5.72 -4.01
CA VAL A 92 8.80 4.55 -3.49
C VAL A 92 9.12 4.31 -2.01
N ALA A 93 10.32 4.71 -1.54
CA ALA A 93 10.68 4.70 -0.13
C ALA A 93 9.66 5.43 0.76
N LYS A 94 9.02 6.50 0.26
CA LYS A 94 8.00 7.25 1.01
C LYS A 94 6.79 6.39 1.40
N SER A 95 6.42 5.41 0.58
CA SER A 95 5.35 4.46 0.89
C SER A 95 5.70 3.57 2.08
N PHE A 96 6.96 3.18 2.21
CA PHE A 96 7.44 2.43 3.39
C PHE A 96 7.45 3.31 4.64
N TYR A 97 7.94 4.54 4.55
CA TYR A 97 7.91 5.49 5.68
C TYR A 97 6.49 5.80 6.13
N SER A 98 5.54 5.99 5.21
CA SER A 98 4.13 6.18 5.57
C SER A 98 3.57 4.98 6.33
N SER A 99 3.97 3.76 5.95
CA SER A 99 3.57 2.53 6.66
C SER A 99 4.16 2.48 8.07
N LEU A 100 5.40 2.95 8.28
CA LEU A 100 6.01 3.04 9.61
C LEU A 100 5.25 4.04 10.50
N ILE A 101 4.82 5.18 9.97
CA ILE A 101 3.95 6.12 10.71
C ILE A 101 2.64 5.43 11.11
N GLY A 102 2.02 4.65 10.22
CA GLY A 102 0.84 3.87 10.56
C GLY A 102 1.06 2.88 11.71
N ILE A 103 2.22 2.22 11.73
CA ILE A 103 2.60 1.30 12.83
C ILE A 103 2.83 2.08 14.13
N SER A 104 3.46 3.25 14.08
CA SER A 104 3.66 4.09 15.27
C SER A 104 2.35 4.59 15.86
N ILE A 105 1.35 4.87 15.03
CA ILE A 105 -0.01 5.20 15.50
C ILE A 105 -0.66 3.98 16.17
N GLU A 106 -0.57 2.80 15.55
CA GLU A 106 -1.12 1.56 16.14
C GLU A 106 -0.49 1.23 17.50
N ARG A 107 0.80 1.55 17.68
CA ARG A 107 1.53 1.36 18.93
C ARG A 107 1.29 2.46 19.97
N GLY A 108 0.57 3.53 19.62
CA GLY A 108 0.35 4.69 20.49
C GLY A 108 1.57 5.56 20.68
N GLU A 109 2.59 5.45 19.83
CA GLU A 109 3.77 6.31 19.80
C GLU A 109 3.44 7.68 19.16
N ILE A 110 2.47 7.69 18.26
CA ILE A 110 1.84 8.85 17.63
C ILE A 110 0.34 8.72 17.88
N ASN A 111 -0.35 9.79 18.30
CA ASN A 111 -1.78 9.70 18.61
C ASN A 111 -2.61 9.82 17.33
N SER A 112 -2.23 10.69 16.39
CA SER A 112 -3.01 11.02 15.21
C SER A 112 -2.12 11.55 14.09
N LEU A 113 -2.59 11.45 12.85
CA LEU A 113 -1.98 12.17 11.72
C LEU A 113 -2.13 13.69 11.84
N ASP A 114 -3.07 14.17 12.66
CA ASP A 114 -3.30 15.60 12.89
C ASP A 114 -2.45 16.16 14.04
N ASP A 115 -1.64 15.31 14.69
CA ASP A 115 -0.65 15.75 15.65
C ASP A 115 0.40 16.63 14.95
N LYS A 116 0.90 17.62 15.66
CA LYS A 116 1.93 18.51 15.15
C LYS A 116 3.28 17.80 15.14
N VAL A 117 4.05 18.04 14.11
CA VAL A 117 5.42 17.49 14.01
C VAL A 117 6.28 17.98 15.14
N SER A 118 6.04 19.22 15.62
CA SER A 118 6.73 19.82 16.78
C SER A 118 6.54 19.06 18.09
N ASP A 119 5.49 18.26 18.22
CA ASP A 119 5.27 17.41 19.41
C ASP A 119 6.28 16.26 19.51
N TYR A 120 6.93 15.92 18.38
CA TYR A 120 7.87 14.80 18.23
C TYR A 120 9.29 15.26 17.87
N LEU A 121 9.41 16.40 17.17
CA LEU A 121 10.68 16.93 16.66
C LEU A 121 10.93 18.34 17.16
N GLU A 122 11.75 18.48 18.20
CA GLU A 122 12.01 19.74 18.92
C GLU A 122 12.54 20.88 18.03
N TYR A 123 13.14 20.58 16.88
CA TYR A 123 13.63 21.59 15.94
C TYR A 123 12.54 22.21 15.06
N PHE A 124 11.30 21.73 15.14
CA PHE A 124 10.12 22.41 14.59
C PHE A 124 9.57 23.41 15.61
N ASN A 125 10.36 24.45 15.96
CA ASN A 125 10.06 25.38 17.05
C ASN A 125 9.88 26.85 16.60
N ASP A 126 9.78 27.07 15.31
CA ASP A 126 9.55 28.39 14.67
C ASP A 126 8.16 28.39 14.00
N ASP A 127 7.99 29.03 12.84
CA ASP A 127 6.75 29.03 12.06
C ASP A 127 6.35 27.65 11.54
N ARG A 128 7.24 26.64 11.60
CA ARG A 128 6.97 25.24 11.30
C ARG A 128 6.15 24.51 12.37
N THR A 129 5.90 25.12 13.54
CA THR A 129 5.16 24.49 14.66
C THR A 129 3.74 24.05 14.30
N GLU A 130 3.15 24.66 13.27
CA GLU A 130 1.77 24.32 12.87
C GLU A 130 1.70 23.16 11.88
N ILE A 131 2.83 22.69 11.35
CA ILE A 131 2.89 21.58 10.39
C ILE A 131 2.47 20.28 11.08
N THR A 132 1.52 19.58 10.48
CA THR A 132 1.05 18.29 10.96
C THR A 132 1.79 17.13 10.29
N ILE A 133 1.74 15.95 10.91
CA ILE A 133 2.24 14.70 10.30
C ILE A 133 1.52 14.45 8.97
N ARG A 134 0.22 14.78 8.89
CA ARG A 134 -0.58 14.68 7.66
C ARG A 134 -0.01 15.56 6.54
N ASP A 135 0.40 16.79 6.85
CA ASP A 135 0.95 17.71 5.85
C ASP A 135 2.26 17.16 5.27
N LEU A 136 3.13 16.58 6.11
CA LEU A 136 4.35 15.94 5.64
C LEU A 136 4.06 14.74 4.75
N LEU A 137 3.14 13.84 5.16
CA LEU A 137 2.79 12.65 4.39
C LEU A 137 2.13 12.99 3.04
N ASN A 138 1.40 14.10 2.98
CA ASN A 138 0.79 14.60 1.75
C ASN A 138 1.76 15.45 0.90
N MET A 139 3.00 15.66 1.37
CA MET A 139 3.98 16.54 0.75
C MET A 139 3.45 17.99 0.58
N ALA A 140 2.68 18.45 1.56
CA ALA A 140 1.96 19.73 1.56
C ALA A 140 2.33 20.58 2.79
N SER A 141 3.54 20.44 3.32
CA SER A 141 4.00 21.11 4.53
C SER A 141 4.14 22.62 4.39
N GLY A 142 4.19 23.15 3.16
CA GLY A 142 4.45 24.57 2.90
C GLY A 142 5.90 25.00 3.11
N LEU A 143 6.80 24.07 3.44
CA LEU A 143 8.22 24.37 3.56
C LEU A 143 8.79 24.81 2.19
N GLN A 144 9.67 25.78 2.23
CA GLN A 144 10.40 26.19 1.05
C GLN A 144 11.32 25.05 0.61
N PHE A 145 11.28 24.74 -0.67
CA PHE A 145 12.15 23.75 -1.29
C PHE A 145 12.92 24.41 -2.44
N PRO A 146 14.15 24.88 -2.20
CA PRO A 146 14.96 25.47 -3.24
C PRO A 146 15.33 24.42 -4.29
N GLU A 147 14.95 24.67 -5.55
CA GLU A 147 15.03 23.70 -6.64
C GLU A 147 16.47 23.15 -6.88
N HIS A 148 17.48 23.95 -6.58
CA HIS A 148 18.89 23.56 -6.78
C HIS A 148 19.53 22.91 -5.52
N GLU A 149 18.89 22.95 -4.37
CA GLU A 149 19.48 22.43 -3.12
C GLU A 149 19.20 20.93 -2.90
N HIS A 150 18.16 20.37 -3.53
CA HIS A 150 17.86 18.95 -3.37
C HIS A 150 19.00 18.04 -3.86
N GLU A 151 19.75 18.46 -4.88
CA GLU A 151 20.91 17.71 -5.37
C GLU A 151 22.04 17.69 -4.36
N LEU A 152 22.24 18.78 -3.63
CA LEU A 152 23.28 18.88 -2.60
C LEU A 152 23.05 17.90 -1.46
N MET A 153 21.80 17.65 -1.09
CA MET A 153 21.44 16.70 -0.03
C MET A 153 21.97 15.29 -0.33
N PHE A 154 22.06 14.87 -1.60
CA PHE A 154 22.56 13.53 -1.96
C PHE A 154 24.04 13.35 -1.65
N PHE A 155 24.81 14.41 -1.54
CA PHE A 155 26.23 14.38 -1.22
C PHE A 155 26.50 14.57 0.27
N GLU A 156 25.47 14.90 1.06
CA GLU A 156 25.62 15.06 2.51
C GLU A 156 25.72 13.71 3.21
N GLN A 157 26.58 13.63 4.23
CA GLN A 157 26.74 12.43 5.05
C GLN A 157 25.63 12.30 6.09
N ASP A 158 25.07 13.41 6.55
CA ASP A 158 23.99 13.47 7.51
C ASP A 158 22.79 14.24 6.91
N HIS A 159 21.91 13.49 6.26
CA HIS A 159 20.71 14.03 5.63
C HIS A 159 19.75 14.65 6.65
N LEU A 160 19.75 14.14 7.91
CA LEU A 160 18.89 14.69 8.96
C LEU A 160 19.40 16.07 9.41
N ALA A 161 20.70 16.22 9.58
CA ALA A 161 21.29 17.52 9.91
C ALA A 161 21.04 18.54 8.77
N TYR A 162 21.16 18.11 7.51
CA TYR A 162 20.85 18.96 6.36
C TYR A 162 19.39 19.40 6.35
N ALA A 163 18.46 18.50 6.58
CA ALA A 163 17.03 18.80 6.56
C ALA A 163 16.54 19.69 7.72
N LYS A 164 17.36 19.88 8.79
CA LYS A 164 17.05 20.74 9.93
C LYS A 164 17.36 22.21 9.68
N ASN A 165 18.26 22.50 8.76
CA ASN A 165 18.72 23.85 8.45
C ASN A 165 17.84 24.51 7.37
#